data_539eef0b223f514492e2833066d38be4
#
_entry.id   539eef0b223f514492e2833066d38be4
#
_cell.length_a   1.000
_cell.length_b   1.000
_cell.length_c   1.000
_cell.angle_alpha   90.00
_cell.angle_beta   90.00
_cell.angle_gamma   90.00
#
_symmetry.space_group_name_H-M   'P 1'
#
loop_
_entity.id
_entity.type
_entity.pdbx_description
1 polymer ?
#
loop_
_entity_poly.entity_id
_entity_poly.type
_entity_poly.pdbx_seq_one_letter_code
_entity_poly.pdbx_strand_id
1 'polypeptide(L)'
;MSGVLDRIDQVLVSLFEAGPTDRSQRRAHRSRLGACVAISLTGIALLLPNLAPFLEPGQPAVGLGLAGLGVAVCLGLVVAGALLYRSGFSTPNAVRIAGWNFLGLVVLGVVLLTHGAYRDALGAVTTADALAAGNVLAISAAAHVIIGVHDAQRVRAQQLAREREKFAVLSRVLRHNLRNDATVLMGQSDRLASQLDDPSLTEVAETVRRHSEEVGDLATKTRVMVDALDRRSASNVRVNVGDAVDTAVTGVDPDAASLSVDVANDLWIWADEQIESALAELVENAVEHGGERVRITATDVDGTVEIRVADDGPGVPEDERAVVTGQEEITQLTHGSGLGLWIARSVAEAANGRLAFETEEEWTVVSLAHERAAPPTAIAGDAATATA
;
A
#
# COMPACT_ATOMS: atom_id res chain seq x y z
N MET A 1 4.19 -3.71 41.08
CA MET A 1 3.81 -3.35 39.70
C MET A 1 5.01 -3.12 38.76
N SER A 2 6.16 -2.64 39.24
CA SER A 2 7.38 -2.42 38.43
C SER A 2 7.95 -3.70 37.79
N GLY A 3 7.96 -4.84 38.48
CA GLY A 3 8.57 -6.07 37.96
C GLY A 3 7.79 -6.82 36.86
N VAL A 4 6.53 -6.45 36.57
CA VAL A 4 5.74 -7.02 35.46
C VAL A 4 5.99 -6.22 34.20
N LEU A 5 6.13 -4.91 34.29
CA LEU A 5 6.47 -4.01 33.18
C LEU A 5 7.89 -4.28 32.65
N ASP A 6 8.87 -4.48 33.57
CA ASP A 6 10.24 -4.86 33.18
C ASP A 6 10.32 -6.23 32.47
N ARG A 7 9.45 -7.18 32.81
CA ARG A 7 9.38 -8.46 32.11
C ARG A 7 8.71 -8.36 30.74
N ILE A 8 7.70 -7.51 30.62
CA ILE A 8 7.04 -7.25 29.32
C ILE A 8 8.01 -6.54 28.39
N ASP A 9 8.75 -5.56 28.88
CA ASP A 9 9.77 -4.85 28.10
C ASP A 9 10.91 -5.78 27.68
N GLN A 10 11.42 -6.65 28.56
CA GLN A 10 12.42 -7.65 28.20
C GLN A 10 11.92 -8.66 27.18
N VAL A 11 10.67 -9.10 27.25
CA VAL A 11 10.07 -10.00 26.25
C VAL A 11 9.85 -9.30 24.92
N LEU A 12 9.40 -8.04 24.93
CA LEU A 12 9.27 -7.24 23.71
C LEU A 12 10.63 -6.98 23.06
N VAL A 13 11.62 -6.53 23.82
CA VAL A 13 12.99 -6.32 23.32
C VAL A 13 13.57 -7.62 22.76
N SER A 14 13.41 -8.76 23.44
CA SER A 14 13.91 -10.06 22.94
C SER A 14 13.19 -10.56 21.68
N LEU A 15 11.94 -10.19 21.46
CA LEU A 15 11.19 -10.50 20.23
C LEU A 15 11.63 -9.62 19.03
N PHE A 16 12.05 -8.38 19.30
CA PHE A 16 12.52 -7.46 18.26
C PHE A 16 14.04 -7.55 18.01
N GLU A 17 14.86 -7.92 19.00
CA GLU A 17 16.31 -8.08 18.84
C GLU A 17 16.75 -9.44 18.32
N ALA A 18 15.88 -10.46 18.24
CA ALA A 18 16.17 -11.73 17.57
C ALA A 18 16.21 -11.55 16.04
N GLY A 19 17.06 -10.65 15.57
CA GLY A 19 17.48 -10.59 14.18
C GLY A 19 18.06 -11.96 13.76
N PRO A 20 17.82 -12.44 12.54
CA PRO A 20 18.30 -13.74 12.10
C PRO A 20 19.82 -13.82 12.28
N THR A 21 20.30 -14.82 13.00
CA THR A 21 21.74 -15.01 13.22
C THR A 21 22.45 -15.05 11.88
N ASP A 22 23.68 -14.53 11.79
CA ASP A 22 24.50 -14.47 10.55
C ASP A 22 24.50 -15.82 9.79
N ARG A 23 24.42 -16.93 10.51
CA ARG A 23 24.30 -18.29 9.93
C ARG A 23 22.97 -18.53 9.19
N SER A 24 21.85 -18.00 9.70
CA SER A 24 20.53 -18.17 9.06
C SER A 24 20.42 -17.32 7.78
N GLN A 25 20.96 -16.12 7.80
CA GLN A 25 21.03 -15.25 6.62
C GLN A 25 21.92 -15.85 5.52
N ARG A 26 23.09 -16.38 5.87
CA ARG A 26 23.98 -17.06 4.90
C ARG A 26 23.34 -18.31 4.32
N ARG A 27 22.59 -19.08 5.11
CA ARG A 27 21.86 -20.26 4.63
C ARG A 27 20.74 -19.85 3.66
N ALA A 28 19.95 -18.83 3.99
CA ALA A 28 18.91 -18.29 3.12
C ALA A 28 19.49 -17.77 1.78
N HIS A 29 20.58 -17.01 1.84
CA HIS A 29 21.26 -16.50 0.65
C HIS A 29 21.76 -17.65 -0.27
N ARG A 30 22.39 -18.69 0.31
CA ARG A 30 22.84 -19.87 -0.44
C ARG A 30 21.69 -20.63 -1.09
N SER A 31 20.57 -20.80 -0.38
CA SER A 31 19.39 -21.46 -0.92
C SER A 31 18.77 -20.66 -2.07
N ARG A 32 18.71 -19.33 -1.96
CA ARG A 32 18.24 -18.45 -3.04
C ARG A 32 19.16 -18.53 -4.26
N LEU A 33 20.47 -18.42 -4.05
CA LEU A 33 21.45 -18.54 -5.11
C LEU A 33 21.35 -19.92 -5.80
N GLY A 34 21.26 -21.01 -5.02
CA GLY A 34 21.09 -22.36 -5.54
C GLY A 34 19.85 -22.53 -6.41
N ALA A 35 18.70 -21.96 -5.98
CA ALA A 35 17.46 -21.98 -6.77
C ALA A 35 17.60 -21.23 -8.11
N CYS A 36 18.20 -20.04 -8.09
CA CYS A 36 18.41 -19.24 -9.30
C CYS A 36 19.39 -19.91 -10.27
N VAL A 37 20.48 -20.46 -9.74
CA VAL A 37 21.47 -21.20 -10.52
C VAL A 37 20.87 -22.48 -11.14
N ALA A 38 20.02 -23.20 -10.42
CA ALA A 38 19.34 -24.38 -10.94
C ALA A 38 18.52 -24.09 -12.19
N ILE A 39 17.75 -22.97 -12.19
CA ILE A 39 16.97 -22.54 -13.37
C ILE A 39 17.89 -22.19 -14.54
N SER A 40 18.98 -21.44 -14.29
CA SER A 40 19.94 -21.09 -15.35
C SER A 40 20.66 -22.33 -15.89
N LEU A 41 21.06 -23.29 -15.03
CA LEU A 41 21.67 -24.56 -15.44
C LEU A 41 20.71 -25.42 -16.29
N THR A 42 19.40 -25.38 -15.99
CA THR A 42 18.39 -26.01 -16.85
C THR A 42 18.46 -25.46 -18.28
N GLY A 43 18.51 -24.14 -18.42
CA GLY A 43 18.65 -23.51 -19.74
C GLY A 43 19.93 -23.90 -20.44
N ILE A 44 21.07 -23.92 -19.73
CA ILE A 44 22.37 -24.30 -20.30
C ILE A 44 22.37 -25.78 -20.72
N ALA A 45 21.85 -26.69 -19.90
CA ALA A 45 21.81 -28.13 -20.21
C ALA A 45 20.97 -28.44 -21.45
N LEU A 46 19.83 -27.74 -21.59
CA LEU A 46 18.93 -27.92 -22.73
C LEU A 46 19.39 -27.17 -23.99
N LEU A 47 20.43 -26.34 -23.90
CA LEU A 47 21.01 -25.65 -25.05
C LEU A 47 21.73 -26.62 -26.00
N LEU A 48 22.41 -27.64 -25.46
CA LEU A 48 23.21 -28.60 -26.24
C LEU A 48 22.40 -29.31 -27.34
N PRO A 49 21.25 -29.97 -27.07
CA PRO A 49 20.49 -30.66 -28.11
C PRO A 49 19.88 -29.67 -29.12
N ASN A 50 19.66 -28.41 -28.73
CA ASN A 50 19.14 -27.39 -29.61
C ASN A 50 20.20 -26.71 -30.47
N LEU A 51 21.49 -26.80 -30.12
CA LEU A 51 22.59 -26.31 -30.93
C LEU A 51 23.11 -27.34 -31.93
N ALA A 52 22.92 -28.64 -31.67
CA ALA A 52 23.44 -29.74 -32.53
C ALA A 52 23.03 -29.57 -34.01
N PRO A 53 21.78 -29.24 -34.38
CA PRO A 53 21.41 -29.09 -35.77
C PRO A 53 22.16 -28.02 -36.57
N PHE A 54 22.68 -26.98 -35.89
CA PHE A 54 23.48 -25.92 -36.54
C PHE A 54 24.90 -26.40 -36.91
N LEU A 55 25.34 -27.49 -36.33
CA LEU A 55 26.68 -28.09 -36.57
C LEU A 55 26.63 -29.19 -37.62
N GLU A 56 25.42 -29.68 -37.94
CA GLU A 56 25.25 -30.76 -38.92
C GLU A 56 24.96 -30.18 -40.33
N PRO A 57 25.71 -30.56 -41.38
CA PRO A 57 25.48 -30.09 -42.74
C PRO A 57 24.19 -30.69 -43.33
N GLY A 58 23.46 -29.93 -44.13
CA GLY A 58 22.31 -30.43 -44.86
C GLY A 58 20.98 -30.44 -44.10
N GLN A 59 20.91 -29.79 -42.95
CA GLN A 59 19.67 -29.67 -42.19
C GLN A 59 18.60 -28.83 -42.96
N PRO A 60 17.32 -29.26 -42.96
CA PRO A 60 16.25 -28.49 -43.57
C PRO A 60 15.98 -27.19 -42.81
N ALA A 61 15.59 -26.14 -43.53
CA ALA A 61 15.32 -24.80 -42.97
C ALA A 61 14.32 -24.83 -41.78
N VAL A 62 13.33 -25.73 -41.82
CA VAL A 62 12.35 -25.93 -40.72
C VAL A 62 13.06 -26.48 -39.47
N GLY A 63 13.99 -27.41 -39.63
CA GLY A 63 14.77 -27.95 -38.52
C GLY A 63 15.64 -26.88 -37.84
N LEU A 64 16.31 -26.04 -38.65
CA LEU A 64 17.08 -24.90 -38.14
C LEU A 64 16.18 -23.87 -37.44
N GLY A 65 14.97 -23.63 -37.96
CA GLY A 65 13.99 -22.75 -37.30
C GLY A 65 13.54 -23.26 -35.92
N LEU A 66 13.25 -24.59 -35.83
CA LEU A 66 12.91 -25.23 -34.55
C LEU A 66 14.08 -25.18 -33.57
N ALA A 67 15.30 -25.45 -34.05
CA ALA A 67 16.52 -25.37 -33.24
C ALA A 67 16.73 -23.93 -32.71
N GLY A 68 16.54 -22.91 -33.55
CA GLY A 68 16.62 -21.51 -33.17
C GLY A 68 15.58 -21.11 -32.09
N LEU A 69 14.36 -21.60 -32.19
CA LEU A 69 13.32 -21.41 -31.17
C LEU A 69 13.76 -22.05 -29.83
N GLY A 70 14.25 -23.29 -29.87
CA GLY A 70 14.74 -23.96 -28.67
C GLY A 70 15.90 -23.23 -28.02
N VAL A 71 16.86 -22.75 -28.80
CA VAL A 71 17.98 -21.91 -28.30
C VAL A 71 17.45 -20.65 -27.63
N ALA A 72 16.48 -19.93 -28.25
CA ALA A 72 15.91 -18.74 -27.67
C ALA A 72 15.22 -18.99 -26.33
N VAL A 73 14.45 -20.09 -26.20
CA VAL A 73 13.81 -20.49 -24.93
C VAL A 73 14.86 -20.83 -23.87
N CYS A 74 15.91 -21.57 -24.24
CA CYS A 74 17.01 -21.93 -23.33
C CYS A 74 17.75 -20.69 -22.81
N LEU A 75 18.04 -19.71 -23.67
CA LEU A 75 18.63 -18.44 -23.28
C LEU A 75 17.67 -17.64 -22.38
N GLY A 76 16.38 -17.67 -22.66
CA GLY A 76 15.34 -17.11 -21.81
C GLY A 76 15.35 -17.68 -20.39
N LEU A 77 15.55 -19.00 -20.23
CA LEU A 77 15.69 -19.65 -18.92
C LEU A 77 16.96 -19.21 -18.17
N VAL A 78 18.09 -19.07 -18.89
CA VAL A 78 19.34 -18.56 -18.29
C VAL A 78 19.11 -17.15 -17.74
N VAL A 79 18.50 -16.28 -18.54
CA VAL A 79 18.17 -14.90 -18.14
C VAL A 79 17.16 -14.89 -17.00
N ALA A 80 16.14 -15.76 -17.02
CA ALA A 80 15.14 -15.86 -15.97
C ALA A 80 15.76 -16.17 -14.60
N GLY A 81 16.74 -17.09 -14.53
CA GLY A 81 17.46 -17.36 -13.29
C GLY A 81 18.24 -16.14 -12.77
N ALA A 82 18.88 -15.36 -13.67
CA ALA A 82 19.58 -14.13 -13.30
C ALA A 82 18.61 -13.02 -12.85
N LEU A 83 17.48 -12.87 -13.53
CA LEU A 83 16.43 -11.91 -13.16
C LEU A 83 15.79 -12.29 -11.82
N LEU A 84 15.54 -13.57 -11.56
CA LEU A 84 15.03 -14.06 -10.28
C LEU A 84 15.98 -13.72 -9.13
N TYR A 85 17.28 -13.81 -9.35
CA TYR A 85 18.25 -13.40 -8.34
C TYR A 85 18.22 -11.92 -8.03
N ARG A 86 18.01 -11.06 -9.05
CA ARG A 86 17.88 -9.60 -8.89
C ARG A 86 16.49 -9.16 -8.40
N SER A 87 15.50 -10.04 -8.49
CA SER A 87 14.13 -9.73 -8.09
C SER A 87 13.99 -9.60 -6.58
N GLY A 88 12.94 -8.91 -6.13
CA GLY A 88 12.56 -8.78 -4.72
C GLY A 88 11.85 -10.02 -4.13
N PHE A 89 11.91 -11.20 -4.78
CA PHE A 89 11.30 -12.41 -4.24
C PHE A 89 12.07 -12.92 -3.01
N SER A 90 11.33 -13.36 -1.99
CA SER A 90 11.90 -14.00 -0.81
C SER A 90 12.53 -15.36 -1.16
N THR A 91 13.49 -15.82 -0.33
CA THR A 91 14.12 -17.12 -0.51
C THR A 91 13.14 -18.29 -0.67
N PRO A 92 12.05 -18.43 0.16
CA PRO A 92 11.06 -19.48 -0.03
C PRO A 92 10.38 -19.44 -1.41
N ASN A 93 10.09 -18.25 -1.91
CA ASN A 93 9.45 -18.08 -3.22
C ASN A 93 10.40 -18.43 -4.36
N ALA A 94 11.69 -18.06 -4.27
CA ALA A 94 12.69 -18.45 -5.26
C ALA A 94 12.87 -19.99 -5.33
N VAL A 95 12.92 -20.66 -4.17
CA VAL A 95 12.98 -22.13 -4.09
C VAL A 95 11.72 -22.78 -4.67
N ARG A 96 10.54 -22.20 -4.43
CA ARG A 96 9.26 -22.67 -4.99
C ARG A 96 9.26 -22.60 -6.52
N ILE A 97 9.74 -21.49 -7.10
CA ILE A 97 9.84 -21.32 -8.56
C ILE A 97 10.79 -22.37 -9.16
N ALA A 98 11.95 -22.59 -8.53
CA ALA A 98 12.87 -23.65 -8.95
C ALA A 98 12.27 -25.05 -8.80
N GLY A 99 11.46 -25.30 -7.76
CA GLY A 99 10.70 -26.54 -7.56
C GLY A 99 9.71 -26.81 -8.69
N TRP A 100 8.95 -25.81 -9.13
CA TRP A 100 8.07 -25.93 -10.29
C TRP A 100 8.84 -26.25 -11.57
N ASN A 101 9.98 -25.56 -11.82
CA ASN A 101 10.84 -25.85 -12.96
C ASN A 101 11.33 -27.30 -12.94
N PHE A 102 11.82 -27.79 -11.79
CA PHE A 102 12.29 -29.16 -11.62
C PHE A 102 11.16 -30.18 -11.82
N LEU A 103 9.96 -29.91 -11.29
CA LEU A 103 8.80 -30.79 -11.47
C LEU A 103 8.45 -30.97 -12.96
N GLY A 104 8.42 -29.87 -13.72
CA GLY A 104 8.16 -29.90 -15.16
C GLY A 104 9.20 -30.72 -15.93
N LEU A 105 10.47 -30.58 -15.55
CA LEU A 105 11.57 -31.39 -16.16
C LEU A 105 11.43 -32.89 -15.83
N VAL A 106 11.15 -33.22 -14.57
CA VAL A 106 11.02 -34.62 -14.14
C VAL A 106 9.85 -35.30 -14.84
N VAL A 107 8.64 -34.68 -14.76
CA VAL A 107 7.43 -35.27 -15.32
C VAL A 107 7.58 -35.49 -16.84
N LEU A 108 7.97 -34.47 -17.56
CA LEU A 108 8.09 -34.57 -19.00
C LEU A 108 9.33 -35.36 -19.44
N GLY A 109 10.41 -35.27 -18.68
CA GLY A 109 11.62 -36.05 -18.90
C GLY A 109 11.35 -37.55 -18.80
N VAL A 110 10.61 -38.04 -17.82
CA VAL A 110 10.19 -39.42 -17.71
C VAL A 110 9.37 -39.85 -18.92
N VAL A 111 8.41 -39.04 -19.37
CA VAL A 111 7.58 -39.34 -20.56
C VAL A 111 8.45 -39.44 -21.81
N LEU A 112 9.39 -38.51 -22.01
CA LEU A 112 10.27 -38.53 -23.20
C LEU A 112 11.29 -39.63 -23.16
N LEU A 113 11.85 -39.99 -21.97
CA LEU A 113 12.71 -41.11 -21.81
C LEU A 113 12.04 -42.46 -22.13
N THR A 114 10.82 -42.67 -21.62
CA THR A 114 10.05 -43.88 -21.94
C THR A 114 9.66 -43.96 -23.41
N HIS A 115 9.28 -42.83 -24.04
CA HIS A 115 9.03 -42.77 -25.46
C HIS A 115 10.29 -43.04 -26.28
N GLY A 116 11.43 -42.44 -25.91
CA GLY A 116 12.72 -42.67 -26.55
C GLY A 116 13.15 -44.12 -26.48
N ALA A 117 13.03 -44.77 -25.31
CA ALA A 117 13.34 -46.17 -25.13
C ALA A 117 12.44 -47.10 -25.99
N TYR A 118 11.16 -46.76 -26.13
CA TYR A 118 10.24 -47.48 -27.00
C TYR A 118 10.65 -47.35 -28.49
N ARG A 119 11.03 -46.16 -28.93
CA ARG A 119 11.49 -45.93 -30.31
C ARG A 119 12.83 -46.61 -30.60
N ASP A 120 13.72 -46.61 -29.63
CA ASP A 120 15.00 -47.29 -29.73
C ASP A 120 14.82 -48.83 -29.93
N ALA A 121 13.90 -49.40 -29.15
CA ALA A 121 13.54 -50.82 -29.28
C ALA A 121 12.98 -51.19 -30.69
N LEU A 122 12.41 -50.18 -31.40
CA LEU A 122 11.93 -50.34 -32.78
C LEU A 122 12.98 -49.98 -33.84
N GLY A 123 14.22 -49.63 -33.44
CA GLY A 123 15.26 -49.15 -34.34
C GLY A 123 14.92 -47.85 -35.10
N ALA A 124 14.06 -47.05 -34.55
CA ALA A 124 13.46 -45.87 -35.19
C ALA A 124 13.93 -44.52 -34.60
N VAL A 125 15.01 -44.49 -33.80
CA VAL A 125 15.52 -43.24 -33.20
C VAL A 125 16.29 -42.44 -34.26
N THR A 126 15.98 -41.14 -34.32
CA THR A 126 16.59 -40.17 -35.23
C THR A 126 17.11 -38.96 -34.52
N THR A 127 18.01 -38.18 -35.16
CA THR A 127 18.47 -36.87 -34.61
C THR A 127 17.32 -35.88 -34.44
N ALA A 128 16.27 -35.97 -35.24
CA ALA A 128 15.05 -35.20 -35.13
C ALA A 128 14.30 -35.47 -33.80
N ASP A 129 14.36 -36.67 -33.26
CA ASP A 129 13.74 -37.03 -31.98
C ASP A 129 14.44 -36.32 -30.80
N ALA A 130 15.77 -36.22 -30.86
CA ALA A 130 16.56 -35.53 -29.86
C ALA A 130 16.26 -34.01 -29.85
N LEU A 131 16.17 -33.41 -31.04
CA LEU A 131 15.77 -31.99 -31.17
C LEU A 131 14.36 -31.75 -30.66
N ALA A 132 13.39 -32.59 -31.01
CA ALA A 132 12.02 -32.48 -30.55
C ALA A 132 11.93 -32.61 -29.02
N ALA A 133 12.64 -33.61 -28.44
CA ALA A 133 12.70 -33.79 -26.99
C ALA A 133 13.32 -32.56 -26.28
N GLY A 134 14.42 -32.02 -26.82
CA GLY A 134 15.08 -30.83 -26.28
C GLY A 134 14.16 -29.59 -26.27
N ASN A 135 13.45 -29.35 -27.37
CA ASN A 135 12.47 -28.25 -27.49
C ASN A 135 11.31 -28.41 -26.51
N VAL A 136 10.71 -29.59 -26.46
CA VAL A 136 9.57 -29.87 -25.57
C VAL A 136 9.97 -29.70 -24.10
N LEU A 137 11.16 -30.16 -23.70
CA LEU A 137 11.69 -29.95 -22.34
C LEU A 137 11.96 -28.50 -22.07
N ALA A 138 12.54 -27.73 -23.02
CA ALA A 138 12.83 -26.32 -22.85
C ALA A 138 11.52 -25.50 -22.66
N ILE A 139 10.52 -25.74 -23.50
CA ILE A 139 9.21 -25.09 -23.43
C ILE A 139 8.51 -25.45 -22.10
N SER A 140 8.55 -26.73 -21.72
CA SER A 140 7.99 -27.19 -20.44
C SER A 140 8.67 -26.52 -19.26
N ALA A 141 10.00 -26.46 -19.24
CA ALA A 141 10.75 -25.79 -18.19
C ALA A 141 10.37 -24.30 -18.08
N ALA A 142 10.30 -23.60 -19.22
CA ALA A 142 9.90 -22.20 -19.26
C ALA A 142 8.46 -21.99 -18.77
N ALA A 143 7.50 -22.83 -19.21
CA ALA A 143 6.13 -22.78 -18.76
C ALA A 143 6.00 -22.99 -17.23
N HIS A 144 6.76 -23.95 -16.67
CA HIS A 144 6.74 -24.21 -15.23
C HIS A 144 7.43 -23.12 -14.42
N VAL A 145 8.43 -22.41 -14.96
CA VAL A 145 8.97 -21.20 -14.32
C VAL A 145 7.89 -20.12 -14.24
N ILE A 146 7.12 -19.91 -15.31
CA ILE A 146 6.00 -18.93 -15.32
C ILE A 146 4.94 -19.32 -14.28
N ILE A 147 4.54 -20.61 -14.24
CA ILE A 147 3.61 -21.12 -13.23
C ILE A 147 4.14 -20.86 -11.81
N GLY A 148 5.43 -21.15 -11.57
CA GLY A 148 6.08 -20.92 -10.29
C GLY A 148 6.10 -19.43 -9.88
N VAL A 149 6.32 -18.52 -10.82
CA VAL A 149 6.27 -17.08 -10.56
C VAL A 149 4.84 -16.66 -10.18
N HIS A 150 3.82 -17.11 -10.92
CA HIS A 150 2.42 -16.83 -10.57
C HIS A 150 2.01 -17.41 -9.22
N ASP A 151 2.43 -18.63 -8.90
CA ASP A 151 2.18 -19.25 -7.60
C ASP A 151 2.85 -18.47 -6.47
N ALA A 152 4.11 -18.06 -6.64
CA ALA A 152 4.82 -17.21 -5.68
C ALA A 152 4.17 -15.84 -5.47
N GLN A 153 3.68 -15.22 -6.55
CA GLN A 153 2.92 -13.96 -6.47
C GLN A 153 1.60 -14.13 -5.71
N ARG A 154 0.85 -15.21 -5.98
CA ARG A 154 -0.39 -15.52 -5.24
C ARG A 154 -0.15 -15.69 -3.74
N VAL A 155 0.88 -16.46 -3.39
CA VAL A 155 1.23 -16.67 -1.97
C VAL A 155 1.61 -15.36 -1.29
N ARG A 156 2.40 -14.52 -1.96
CA ARG A 156 2.75 -13.18 -1.44
C ARG A 156 1.51 -12.29 -1.26
N ALA A 157 0.62 -12.26 -2.23
CA ALA A 157 -0.64 -11.51 -2.14
C ALA A 157 -1.51 -12.01 -0.98
N GLN A 158 -1.63 -13.34 -0.80
CA GLN A 158 -2.37 -13.93 0.32
C GLN A 158 -1.75 -13.62 1.69
N GLN A 159 -0.41 -13.60 1.79
CA GLN A 159 0.29 -13.23 3.02
C GLN A 159 0.01 -11.76 3.38
N LEU A 160 0.18 -10.85 2.40
CA LEU A 160 -0.12 -9.43 2.60
C LEU A 160 -1.60 -9.20 2.97
N ALA A 161 -2.52 -9.92 2.34
CA ALA A 161 -3.94 -9.82 2.68
C ALA A 161 -4.22 -10.25 4.13
N ARG A 162 -3.62 -11.36 4.58
CA ARG A 162 -3.75 -11.84 5.97
C ARG A 162 -3.12 -10.88 6.99
N GLU A 163 -1.98 -10.29 6.67
CA GLU A 163 -1.34 -9.29 7.54
C GLU A 163 -2.21 -8.04 7.66
N ARG A 164 -2.77 -7.56 6.54
CA ARG A 164 -3.73 -6.44 6.53
C ARG A 164 -4.97 -6.75 7.35
N GLU A 165 -5.56 -7.95 7.19
CA GLU A 165 -6.74 -8.38 7.96
C GLU A 165 -6.46 -8.39 9.47
N LYS A 166 -5.30 -8.93 9.89
CA LYS A 166 -4.88 -8.90 11.30
C LYS A 166 -4.73 -7.48 11.82
N PHE A 167 -4.11 -6.60 11.03
CA PHE A 167 -3.94 -5.20 11.39
C PHE A 167 -5.28 -4.48 11.51
N ALA A 168 -6.21 -4.71 10.58
CA ALA A 168 -7.55 -4.13 10.61
C ALA A 168 -8.35 -4.57 11.85
N VAL A 169 -8.30 -5.87 12.19
CA VAL A 169 -8.94 -6.38 13.41
C VAL A 169 -8.34 -5.78 14.68
N LEU A 170 -7.00 -5.78 14.78
CA LEU A 170 -6.30 -5.19 15.94
C LEU A 170 -6.62 -3.70 16.09
N SER A 171 -6.54 -2.95 15.01
CA SER A 171 -6.87 -1.53 14.98
C SER A 171 -8.33 -1.28 15.42
N ARG A 172 -9.28 -2.10 14.96
CA ARG A 172 -10.70 -1.98 15.37
C ARG A 172 -10.87 -2.23 16.86
N VAL A 173 -10.24 -3.26 17.41
CA VAL A 173 -10.32 -3.59 18.84
C VAL A 173 -9.68 -2.50 19.70
N LEU A 174 -8.49 -2.02 19.31
CA LEU A 174 -7.80 -0.94 20.03
C LEU A 174 -8.64 0.34 20.05
N ARG A 175 -9.16 0.77 18.90
CA ARG A 175 -10.03 1.95 18.81
C ARG A 175 -11.27 1.84 19.68
N HIS A 176 -11.96 0.70 19.62
CA HIS A 176 -13.16 0.47 20.43
C HIS A 176 -12.84 0.60 21.91
N ASN A 177 -11.73 0.01 22.36
CA ASN A 177 -11.33 0.06 23.77
C ASN A 177 -10.88 1.48 24.18
N LEU A 178 -10.04 2.15 23.36
CA LEU A 178 -9.61 3.52 23.62
C LEU A 178 -10.82 4.48 23.74
N ARG A 179 -11.76 4.39 22.81
CA ARG A 179 -12.98 5.23 22.85
C ARG A 179 -13.84 4.96 24.08
N ASN A 180 -14.01 3.69 24.44
CA ASN A 180 -14.76 3.33 25.65
C ASN A 180 -14.07 3.81 26.92
N ASP A 181 -12.76 3.62 27.02
CA ASP A 181 -11.96 4.04 28.18
C ASP A 181 -11.97 5.57 28.31
N ALA A 182 -11.80 6.29 27.18
CA ALA A 182 -11.92 7.75 27.14
C ALA A 182 -13.31 8.23 27.60
N THR A 183 -14.39 7.62 27.10
CA THR A 183 -15.78 7.97 27.50
C THR A 183 -15.99 7.74 28.99
N VAL A 184 -15.46 6.65 29.55
CA VAL A 184 -15.56 6.37 30.98
C VAL A 184 -14.77 7.37 31.81
N LEU A 185 -13.54 7.71 31.37
CA LEU A 185 -12.69 8.70 32.05
C LEU A 185 -13.34 10.09 32.05
N MET A 186 -13.88 10.53 30.91
CA MET A 186 -14.61 11.80 30.78
C MET A 186 -15.79 11.85 31.76
N GLY A 187 -16.65 10.82 31.75
CA GLY A 187 -17.81 10.78 32.65
C GLY A 187 -17.44 10.72 34.15
N GLN A 188 -16.31 10.09 34.50
CA GLN A 188 -15.79 10.10 35.87
C GLN A 188 -15.19 11.47 36.24
N SER A 189 -14.52 12.13 35.31
CA SER A 189 -13.94 13.46 35.51
C SER A 189 -15.04 14.51 35.73
N ASP A 190 -16.09 14.49 34.89
CA ASP A 190 -17.26 15.36 35.05
C ASP A 190 -17.94 15.17 36.41
N ARG A 191 -18.07 13.89 36.83
CA ARG A 191 -18.65 13.56 38.12
C ARG A 191 -17.78 14.06 39.28
N LEU A 192 -16.44 13.94 39.16
CA LEU A 192 -15.51 14.47 40.16
C LEU A 192 -15.58 15.98 40.20
N ALA A 193 -15.49 16.68 39.08
CA ALA A 193 -15.59 18.13 39.00
C ALA A 193 -16.87 18.66 39.64
N SER A 194 -18.00 17.95 39.47
CA SER A 194 -19.28 18.34 40.05
C SER A 194 -19.41 18.12 41.59
N GLN A 195 -18.52 17.37 42.17
CA GLN A 195 -18.51 16.99 43.60
C GLN A 195 -17.39 17.63 44.43
N LEU A 196 -16.45 18.32 43.74
CA LEU A 196 -15.30 18.95 44.40
C LEU A 196 -15.56 20.43 44.62
N ASP A 197 -15.40 20.85 45.89
CA ASP A 197 -15.47 22.28 46.28
C ASP A 197 -14.09 22.95 46.26
N ASP A 198 -12.99 22.15 46.10
CA ASP A 198 -11.63 22.63 46.03
C ASP A 198 -11.22 22.97 44.58
N PRO A 199 -10.91 24.23 44.27
CA PRO A 199 -10.55 24.67 42.94
C PRO A 199 -9.33 23.92 42.36
N SER A 200 -8.38 23.53 43.16
CA SER A 200 -7.17 22.81 42.72
C SER A 200 -7.51 21.39 42.25
N LEU A 201 -8.44 20.73 42.89
CA LEU A 201 -8.89 19.39 42.53
C LEU A 201 -9.85 19.44 41.30
N THR A 202 -10.61 20.52 41.20
CA THR A 202 -11.45 20.78 39.99
C THR A 202 -10.57 20.95 38.75
N GLU A 203 -9.43 21.67 38.83
CA GLU A 203 -8.46 21.83 37.76
C GLU A 203 -7.85 20.48 37.34
N VAL A 204 -7.56 19.59 38.30
CA VAL A 204 -7.09 18.23 38.00
C VAL A 204 -8.14 17.41 37.26
N ALA A 205 -9.40 17.46 37.69
CA ALA A 205 -10.51 16.77 37.01
C ALA A 205 -10.70 17.27 35.58
N GLU A 206 -10.63 18.59 35.35
CA GLU A 206 -10.68 19.22 34.03
C GLU A 206 -9.50 18.76 33.15
N THR A 207 -8.29 18.66 33.71
CA THR A 207 -7.11 18.17 32.99
C THR A 207 -7.29 16.72 32.55
N VAL A 208 -7.82 15.85 33.43
CA VAL A 208 -8.11 14.44 33.07
C VAL A 208 -9.20 14.36 32.00
N ARG A 209 -10.24 15.21 32.08
CA ARG A 209 -11.30 15.28 31.08
C ARG A 209 -10.73 15.64 29.71
N ARG A 210 -9.93 16.70 29.62
CA ARG A 210 -9.28 17.16 28.38
C ARG A 210 -8.40 16.08 27.74
N HIS A 211 -7.53 15.43 28.53
CA HIS A 211 -6.70 14.34 27.99
C HIS A 211 -7.53 13.13 27.56
N SER A 212 -8.68 12.89 28.17
CA SER A 212 -9.59 11.83 27.75
C SER A 212 -10.27 12.15 26.42
N GLU A 213 -10.62 13.41 26.19
CA GLU A 213 -11.11 13.91 24.89
C GLU A 213 -10.04 13.72 23.81
N GLU A 214 -8.80 14.13 24.06
CA GLU A 214 -7.66 13.95 23.14
C GLU A 214 -7.47 12.46 22.75
N VAL A 215 -7.59 11.54 23.70
CA VAL A 215 -7.52 10.10 23.45
C VAL A 215 -8.71 9.61 22.59
N GLY A 216 -9.91 10.13 22.82
CA GLY A 216 -11.10 9.82 22.04
C GLY A 216 -10.97 10.28 20.59
N ASP A 217 -10.45 11.48 20.39
CA ASP A 217 -10.18 12.05 19.06
C ASP A 217 -9.10 11.28 18.32
N LEU A 218 -8.02 10.92 19.00
CA LEU A 218 -6.97 10.08 18.43
C LEU A 218 -7.52 8.73 17.91
N ALA A 219 -8.45 8.12 18.67
CA ALA A 219 -9.12 6.90 18.23
C ALA A 219 -9.98 7.11 16.98
N THR A 220 -10.62 8.28 16.83
CA THR A 220 -11.40 8.64 15.66
C THR A 220 -10.52 8.95 14.45
N LYS A 221 -9.46 9.74 14.64
CA LYS A 221 -8.46 10.08 13.61
C LYS A 221 -7.77 8.81 13.05
N THR A 222 -7.42 7.87 13.93
CA THR A 222 -6.87 6.56 13.51
C THR A 222 -7.86 5.76 12.65
N ARG A 223 -9.15 5.89 12.87
CA ARG A 223 -10.17 5.24 12.03
C ARG A 223 -10.16 5.79 10.61
N VAL A 224 -10.24 7.10 10.46
CA VAL A 224 -10.22 7.78 9.14
C VAL A 224 -9.00 7.35 8.35
N MET A 225 -7.83 7.33 8.99
CA MET A 225 -6.56 6.91 8.42
C MET A 225 -6.58 5.46 7.90
N VAL A 226 -7.04 4.51 8.73
CA VAL A 226 -7.08 3.08 8.35
C VAL A 226 -8.09 2.86 7.23
N ASP A 227 -9.25 3.50 7.31
CA ASP A 227 -10.30 3.41 6.29
C ASP A 227 -9.82 3.99 4.94
N ALA A 228 -9.07 5.10 4.95
CA ALA A 228 -8.46 5.67 3.73
C ALA A 228 -7.38 4.74 3.12
N LEU A 229 -6.56 4.09 3.95
CA LEU A 229 -5.56 3.13 3.47
C LEU A 229 -6.17 1.87 2.85
N ASP A 230 -7.27 1.38 3.41
CA ASP A 230 -7.95 0.19 2.89
C ASP A 230 -8.70 0.49 1.58
N ARG A 231 -9.14 1.75 1.38
CA ARG A 231 -9.92 2.19 0.22
C ARG A 231 -9.10 2.59 -1.01
N ARG A 232 -7.78 2.51 -1.01
CA ARG A 232 -6.90 2.89 -2.15
C ARG A 232 -7.30 2.33 -3.54
N SER A 233 -8.43 1.63 -3.64
CA SER A 233 -9.01 1.10 -4.88
C SER A 233 -10.55 1.17 -4.89
N ALA A 234 -11.17 1.83 -3.92
CA ALA A 234 -12.62 1.94 -3.81
C ALA A 234 -13.13 3.22 -4.51
N SER A 235 -14.35 3.20 -4.92
CA SER A 235 -15.03 4.19 -5.74
C SER A 235 -14.89 5.62 -5.24
N ASN A 236 -14.18 6.46 -6.00
CA ASN A 236 -14.27 7.90 -5.84
C ASN A 236 -15.73 8.32 -6.03
N VAL A 237 -16.20 9.19 -5.16
CA VAL A 237 -17.52 9.80 -5.24
C VAL A 237 -17.42 11.23 -5.75
N ARG A 238 -18.50 11.76 -6.29
CA ARG A 238 -18.58 13.17 -6.67
C ARG A 238 -18.95 13.99 -5.45
N VAL A 239 -18.11 14.93 -5.08
CA VAL A 239 -18.27 15.81 -3.94
C VAL A 239 -18.36 17.26 -4.41
N ASN A 240 -19.32 18.03 -3.90
CA ASN A 240 -19.36 19.47 -4.06
C ASN A 240 -18.35 20.09 -3.08
N VAL A 241 -17.43 20.90 -3.60
CA VAL A 241 -16.35 21.48 -2.79
C VAL A 241 -16.89 22.51 -1.78
N GLY A 242 -17.88 23.30 -2.19
CA GLY A 242 -18.53 24.26 -1.29
C GLY A 242 -19.18 23.58 -0.08
N ASP A 243 -20.00 22.54 -0.33
CA ASP A 243 -20.66 21.78 0.75
C ASP A 243 -19.64 21.12 1.70
N ALA A 244 -18.54 20.58 1.15
CA ALA A 244 -17.49 19.94 1.95
C ALA A 244 -16.71 20.94 2.81
N VAL A 245 -16.43 22.14 2.28
CA VAL A 245 -15.78 23.22 3.02
C VAL A 245 -16.73 23.77 4.09
N ASP A 246 -18.00 23.99 3.79
CA ASP A 246 -19.00 24.45 4.76
C ASP A 246 -19.13 23.47 5.94
N THR A 247 -19.11 22.16 5.66
CA THR A 247 -19.11 21.12 6.69
C THR A 247 -17.86 21.19 7.57
N ALA A 248 -16.69 21.33 6.95
CA ALA A 248 -15.41 21.42 7.66
C ALA A 248 -15.30 22.63 8.57
N VAL A 249 -15.81 23.77 8.13
CA VAL A 249 -15.81 25.04 8.90
C VAL A 249 -16.81 25.03 10.07
N THR A 250 -17.93 24.31 9.95
CA THR A 250 -18.97 24.26 11.00
C THR A 250 -18.42 23.66 12.32
N GLY A 251 -17.36 22.86 12.28
CA GLY A 251 -16.72 22.23 13.46
C GLY A 251 -15.76 23.15 14.23
N VAL A 252 -15.46 24.34 13.73
CA VAL A 252 -14.43 25.23 14.29
C VAL A 252 -15.08 26.38 15.08
N ASP A 253 -14.43 26.79 16.19
CA ASP A 253 -14.86 27.93 16.98
C ASP A 253 -14.75 29.22 16.14
N PRO A 254 -15.89 29.92 15.88
CA PRO A 254 -15.89 31.10 15.04
C PRO A 254 -15.11 32.31 15.63
N ASP A 255 -14.83 32.29 16.93
CA ASP A 255 -14.07 33.34 17.61
C ASP A 255 -12.55 33.03 17.68
N ALA A 256 -12.12 31.85 17.27
CA ALA A 256 -10.71 31.42 17.37
C ALA A 256 -9.80 32.06 16.30
N ALA A 257 -10.33 32.35 15.10
CA ALA A 257 -9.61 33.02 14.02
C ALA A 257 -10.57 33.75 13.06
N SER A 258 -10.05 34.77 12.35
CA SER A 258 -10.79 35.41 11.26
C SER A 258 -10.82 34.56 10.03
N LEU A 259 -11.91 33.82 9.79
CA LEU A 259 -12.08 32.90 8.70
C LEU A 259 -12.68 33.56 7.45
N SER A 260 -12.03 33.38 6.29
CA SER A 260 -12.52 33.86 4.99
C SER A 260 -12.63 32.67 4.02
N VAL A 261 -13.81 32.43 3.47
CA VAL A 261 -14.11 31.36 2.52
C VAL A 261 -14.48 31.96 1.17
N ASP A 262 -13.73 31.59 0.11
CA ASP A 262 -13.99 31.99 -1.28
C ASP A 262 -13.95 30.75 -2.17
N VAL A 263 -15.07 30.04 -2.22
CA VAL A 263 -15.26 28.79 -2.97
C VAL A 263 -16.50 28.91 -3.84
N ALA A 264 -16.34 28.67 -5.14
CA ALA A 264 -17.47 28.68 -6.07
C ALA A 264 -18.38 27.46 -5.85
N ASN A 265 -19.70 27.70 -5.83
CA ASN A 265 -20.71 26.66 -5.54
C ASN A 265 -20.84 25.57 -6.62
N ASP A 266 -20.24 25.75 -7.80
CA ASP A 266 -20.34 24.83 -8.93
C ASP A 266 -19.08 23.98 -9.13
N LEU A 267 -18.17 23.96 -8.16
CA LEU A 267 -16.97 23.12 -8.17
C LEU A 267 -17.28 21.73 -7.62
N TRP A 268 -17.06 20.73 -8.48
CA TRP A 268 -17.22 19.31 -8.15
C TRP A 268 -15.92 18.57 -8.38
N ILE A 269 -15.59 17.63 -7.49
CA ILE A 269 -14.38 16.81 -7.55
C ILE A 269 -14.68 15.32 -7.45
N TRP A 270 -13.77 14.51 -7.95
CA TRP A 270 -13.70 13.09 -7.63
C TRP A 270 -12.84 12.93 -6.36
N ALA A 271 -13.46 12.54 -5.26
CA ALA A 271 -12.79 12.42 -3.96
C ALA A 271 -13.24 11.17 -3.19
N ASP A 272 -12.53 10.85 -2.12
CA ASP A 272 -12.99 9.88 -1.12
C ASP A 272 -14.15 10.45 -0.31
N GLU A 273 -15.05 9.61 0.19
CA GLU A 273 -16.18 10.00 1.07
C GLU A 273 -15.73 10.75 2.33
N GLN A 274 -14.45 10.61 2.72
CA GLN A 274 -13.90 11.25 3.93
C GLN A 274 -13.19 12.57 3.64
N ILE A 275 -13.38 13.15 2.45
CA ILE A 275 -12.77 14.45 2.11
C ILE A 275 -13.18 15.57 3.08
N GLU A 276 -14.40 15.52 3.60
CA GLU A 276 -14.88 16.48 4.62
C GLU A 276 -14.04 16.37 5.90
N SER A 277 -13.71 15.15 6.34
CA SER A 277 -12.83 14.95 7.50
C SER A 277 -11.41 15.43 7.23
N ALA A 278 -10.91 15.24 6.02
CA ALA A 278 -9.59 15.73 5.63
C ALA A 278 -9.52 17.26 5.62
N LEU A 279 -10.57 17.91 5.11
CA LEU A 279 -10.68 19.37 5.12
C LEU A 279 -10.84 19.91 6.54
N ALA A 280 -11.62 19.23 7.39
CA ALA A 280 -11.77 19.61 8.80
C ALA A 280 -10.42 19.60 9.52
N GLU A 281 -9.60 18.56 9.34
CA GLU A 281 -8.24 18.50 9.90
C GLU A 281 -7.34 19.65 9.41
N LEU A 282 -7.43 20.05 8.13
CA LEU A 282 -6.64 21.17 7.62
C LEU A 282 -7.11 22.51 8.20
N VAL A 283 -8.43 22.70 8.32
CA VAL A 283 -9.00 23.92 8.90
C VAL A 283 -8.70 24.01 10.40
N GLU A 284 -8.84 22.90 11.13
CA GLU A 284 -8.52 22.81 12.55
C GLU A 284 -7.05 23.14 12.79
N ASN A 285 -6.13 22.54 12.01
CA ASN A 285 -4.70 22.86 12.08
C ASN A 285 -4.39 24.33 11.80
N ALA A 286 -5.06 24.93 10.81
CA ALA A 286 -4.89 26.34 10.49
C ALA A 286 -5.38 27.27 11.59
N VAL A 287 -6.44 26.89 12.31
CA VAL A 287 -6.98 27.67 13.43
C VAL A 287 -6.20 27.47 14.71
N GLU A 288 -5.78 26.23 15.03
CA GLU A 288 -5.06 25.93 16.28
C GLU A 288 -3.60 26.35 16.26
N HIS A 289 -2.92 26.21 15.12
CA HIS A 289 -1.48 26.38 14.96
C HIS A 289 -1.11 27.53 14.03
N GLY A 290 -2.08 28.06 13.27
CA GLY A 290 -1.95 29.22 12.42
C GLY A 290 -1.92 30.52 13.21
N GLY A 291 -2.10 31.62 12.52
CA GLY A 291 -2.16 32.94 13.14
C GLY A 291 -3.60 33.39 13.46
N GLU A 292 -3.85 34.67 13.24
CA GLU A 292 -5.16 35.26 13.49
C GLU A 292 -6.11 35.14 12.27
N ARG A 293 -5.58 34.81 11.09
CA ARG A 293 -6.33 34.81 9.83
C ARG A 293 -6.20 33.49 9.10
N VAL A 294 -7.34 32.92 8.72
CA VAL A 294 -7.42 31.71 7.90
C VAL A 294 -8.21 32.00 6.63
N ARG A 295 -7.70 31.60 5.48
CA ARG A 295 -8.35 31.77 4.18
C ARG A 295 -8.50 30.42 3.49
N ILE A 296 -9.72 30.10 3.06
CA ILE A 296 -10.01 28.91 2.27
C ILE A 296 -10.43 29.33 0.87
N THR A 297 -9.75 28.81 -0.14
CA THR A 297 -10.08 29.08 -1.56
C THR A 297 -10.10 27.79 -2.34
N ALA A 298 -10.89 27.75 -3.42
CA ALA A 298 -10.86 26.65 -4.36
C ALA A 298 -10.85 27.15 -5.80
N THR A 299 -9.92 26.66 -6.60
CA THR A 299 -9.75 27.06 -8.00
C THR A 299 -9.62 25.84 -8.91
N ASP A 300 -10.20 25.95 -10.11
CA ASP A 300 -10.00 24.95 -11.17
C ASP A 300 -8.86 25.39 -12.08
N VAL A 301 -7.83 24.54 -12.17
CA VAL A 301 -6.70 24.75 -13.07
C VAL A 301 -6.56 23.53 -13.98
N ASP A 302 -6.91 23.68 -15.24
CA ASP A 302 -6.78 22.64 -16.27
C ASP A 302 -7.46 21.29 -15.91
N GLY A 303 -8.64 21.34 -15.29
CA GLY A 303 -9.40 20.15 -14.90
C GLY A 303 -8.95 19.50 -13.57
N THR A 304 -8.09 20.20 -12.83
CA THR A 304 -7.73 19.86 -11.45
C THR A 304 -8.25 20.97 -10.54
N VAL A 305 -9.05 20.59 -9.57
CA VAL A 305 -9.51 21.54 -8.55
C VAL A 305 -8.54 21.50 -7.38
N GLU A 306 -7.97 22.65 -7.07
CA GLU A 306 -7.09 22.86 -5.93
C GLU A 306 -7.85 23.58 -4.83
N ILE A 307 -7.99 22.92 -3.67
CA ILE A 307 -8.57 23.47 -2.45
C ILE A 307 -7.42 23.90 -1.55
N ARG A 308 -7.32 25.18 -1.21
CA ARG A 308 -6.21 25.78 -0.47
C ARG A 308 -6.70 26.28 0.87
N VAL A 309 -6.06 25.85 1.94
CA VAL A 309 -6.22 26.37 3.30
C VAL A 309 -4.94 27.13 3.62
N ALA A 310 -5.07 28.43 3.82
CA ALA A 310 -3.95 29.33 4.07
C ALA A 310 -4.09 30.00 5.44
N ASP A 311 -3.05 30.02 6.24
CA ASP A 311 -2.97 30.69 7.54
C ASP A 311 -1.76 31.62 7.61
N ASP A 312 -1.81 32.64 8.48
CA ASP A 312 -0.71 33.58 8.71
C ASP A 312 0.16 33.23 9.92
N GLY A 313 0.24 31.94 10.24
CA GLY A 313 1.02 31.38 11.34
C GLY A 313 2.47 31.09 11.02
N PRO A 314 3.17 30.42 11.96
CA PRO A 314 4.61 30.13 11.85
C PRO A 314 4.97 29.09 10.79
N GLY A 315 3.99 28.45 10.20
CA GLY A 315 4.18 27.40 9.20
C GLY A 315 4.29 25.99 9.77
N VAL A 316 4.21 25.00 8.88
CA VAL A 316 4.36 23.59 9.25
C VAL A 316 5.86 23.27 9.40
N PRO A 317 6.31 22.70 10.53
CA PRO A 317 7.69 22.30 10.75
C PRO A 317 8.25 21.39 9.65
N GLU A 318 9.55 21.52 9.34
CA GLU A 318 10.17 20.78 8.23
C GLU A 318 10.21 19.28 8.47
N ASP A 319 10.39 18.83 9.70
CA ASP A 319 10.32 17.44 10.13
C ASP A 319 8.90 16.84 9.95
N GLU A 320 7.85 17.59 10.27
CA GLU A 320 6.47 17.17 10.00
C GLU A 320 6.19 17.08 8.49
N ARG A 321 6.63 18.07 7.71
CA ARG A 321 6.51 18.02 6.25
C ARG A 321 7.21 16.81 5.66
N ALA A 322 8.45 16.50 6.13
CA ALA A 322 9.23 15.36 5.65
C ALA A 322 8.51 14.03 5.92
N VAL A 323 7.92 13.86 7.10
CA VAL A 323 7.13 12.68 7.47
C VAL A 323 5.84 12.61 6.64
N VAL A 324 5.08 13.71 6.57
CA VAL A 324 3.83 13.75 5.82
C VAL A 324 4.08 13.53 4.32
N THR A 325 5.17 14.04 3.74
CA THR A 325 5.51 13.81 2.33
C THR A 325 6.17 12.46 2.05
N GLY A 326 6.48 11.65 3.09
CA GLY A 326 7.07 10.31 2.96
C GLY A 326 8.57 10.35 2.64
N GLN A 327 9.24 11.46 2.91
CA GLN A 327 10.69 11.59 2.77
C GLN A 327 11.43 10.97 3.96
N GLU A 328 10.77 10.90 5.13
CA GLU A 328 11.27 10.24 6.33
C GLU A 328 10.28 9.20 6.85
N GLU A 329 10.83 8.17 7.55
CA GLU A 329 10.00 7.15 8.22
C GLU A 329 9.38 7.73 9.49
N ILE A 330 8.14 7.31 9.79
CA ILE A 330 7.44 7.67 11.03
C ILE A 330 8.16 7.02 12.21
N THR A 331 9.10 7.71 12.82
CA THR A 331 9.87 7.18 13.96
C THR A 331 9.31 7.58 15.34
N GLN A 332 8.70 8.77 15.45
CA GLN A 332 7.96 9.22 16.63
C GLN A 332 6.92 10.27 16.19
N LEU A 333 5.65 10.00 16.42
CA LEU A 333 4.61 11.03 16.39
C LEU A 333 4.77 11.87 17.67
N THR A 334 5.60 12.90 17.62
CA THR A 334 5.79 13.84 18.70
C THR A 334 4.62 14.83 18.61
N HIS A 335 3.69 14.74 19.56
CA HIS A 335 2.53 15.60 19.75
C HIS A 335 1.43 15.51 18.63
N GLY A 336 0.19 15.44 19.02
CA GLY A 336 -0.99 15.10 18.22
C GLY A 336 -1.26 15.85 16.89
N SER A 337 -0.44 16.86 16.53
CA SER A 337 -0.62 17.71 15.34
C SER A 337 -0.28 17.02 14.01
N GLY A 338 0.72 16.15 13.96
CA GLY A 338 1.14 15.50 12.71
C GLY A 338 0.14 14.49 12.12
N LEU A 339 -0.83 14.03 12.91
CA LEU A 339 -1.81 13.03 12.47
C LEU A 339 -2.85 13.64 11.51
N GLY A 340 -3.27 14.89 11.72
CA GLY A 340 -4.25 15.57 10.86
C GLY A 340 -3.76 15.73 9.41
N LEU A 341 -2.54 16.22 9.24
CA LEU A 341 -1.91 16.36 7.92
C LEU A 341 -1.73 15.00 7.23
N TRP A 342 -1.40 13.96 8.01
CA TRP A 342 -1.27 12.60 7.49
C TRP A 342 -2.62 12.01 7.04
N ILE A 343 -3.72 12.30 7.78
CA ILE A 343 -5.09 11.96 7.39
C ILE A 343 -5.45 12.66 6.08
N ALA A 344 -5.25 13.97 6.01
CA ALA A 344 -5.55 14.76 4.83
C ALA A 344 -4.82 14.21 3.59
N ARG A 345 -3.54 13.87 3.72
CA ARG A 345 -2.78 13.21 2.67
C ARG A 345 -3.36 11.85 2.29
N SER A 346 -3.65 10.98 3.27
CA SER A 346 -4.11 9.62 3.01
C SER A 346 -5.46 9.60 2.31
N VAL A 347 -6.37 10.51 2.70
CA VAL A 347 -7.68 10.69 2.06
C VAL A 347 -7.53 11.21 0.63
N ALA A 348 -6.66 12.20 0.41
CA ALA A 348 -6.39 12.71 -0.93
C ALA A 348 -5.82 11.61 -1.85
N GLU A 349 -4.77 10.88 -1.39
CA GLU A 349 -4.15 9.80 -2.15
C GLU A 349 -5.10 8.62 -2.43
N ALA A 350 -6.08 8.36 -1.55
CA ALA A 350 -7.09 7.32 -1.76
C ALA A 350 -7.92 7.57 -3.02
N ALA A 351 -8.15 8.84 -3.36
CA ALA A 351 -8.87 9.30 -4.54
C ALA A 351 -7.97 9.76 -5.69
N ASN A 352 -6.69 9.38 -5.72
CA ASN A 352 -5.68 9.84 -6.66
C ASN A 352 -5.42 11.36 -6.64
N GLY A 353 -5.81 12.03 -5.56
CA GLY A 353 -5.48 13.41 -5.30
C GLY A 353 -4.08 13.57 -4.70
N ARG A 354 -3.72 14.78 -4.36
CA ARG A 354 -2.40 15.12 -3.80
C ARG A 354 -2.54 16.22 -2.75
N LEU A 355 -1.77 16.08 -1.67
CA LEU A 355 -1.53 17.16 -0.71
C LEU A 355 -0.19 17.84 -1.00
N ALA A 356 -0.16 19.17 -0.95
CA ALA A 356 1.05 19.97 -1.13
C ALA A 356 1.14 21.08 -0.07
N PHE A 357 2.38 21.54 0.17
CA PHE A 357 2.70 22.61 1.11
C PHE A 357 3.41 23.72 0.35
N GLU A 358 2.96 24.95 0.52
CA GLU A 358 3.55 26.14 -0.05
C GLU A 358 3.69 27.23 1.02
N THR A 359 4.56 28.17 0.78
CA THR A 359 4.68 29.39 1.58
C THR A 359 4.62 30.57 0.64
N GLU A 360 3.62 31.41 0.79
CA GLU A 360 3.39 32.59 -0.05
C GLU A 360 3.47 33.85 0.83
N GLU A 361 4.53 34.62 0.66
CA GLU A 361 4.78 35.85 1.46
C GLU A 361 4.71 35.57 2.98
N GLU A 362 3.59 35.92 3.62
CA GLU A 362 3.32 35.70 5.05
C GLU A 362 2.34 34.56 5.31
N TRP A 363 1.95 33.80 4.27
CA TRP A 363 0.95 32.73 4.37
C TRP A 363 1.58 31.34 4.27
N THR A 364 1.21 30.48 5.18
CA THR A 364 1.39 29.03 5.05
C THR A 364 0.18 28.47 4.32
N VAL A 365 0.43 27.73 3.24
CA VAL A 365 -0.64 27.17 2.42
C VAL A 365 -0.51 25.66 2.39
N VAL A 366 -1.59 24.98 2.77
CA VAL A 366 -1.75 23.55 2.57
C VAL A 366 -2.85 23.34 1.54
N SER A 367 -2.54 22.63 0.46
CA SER A 367 -3.48 22.43 -0.63
C SER A 367 -3.81 20.97 -0.88
N LEU A 368 -5.07 20.69 -1.25
CA LEU A 368 -5.56 19.41 -1.75
C LEU A 368 -5.94 19.56 -3.22
N ALA A 369 -5.32 18.76 -4.09
CA ALA A 369 -5.60 18.76 -5.52
C ALA A 369 -6.33 17.48 -5.93
N HIS A 370 -7.48 17.63 -6.59
CA HIS A 370 -8.33 16.53 -7.05
C HIS A 370 -8.79 16.73 -8.49
N GLU A 371 -9.06 15.65 -9.21
CA GLU A 371 -9.64 15.69 -10.54
C GLU A 371 -11.05 16.31 -10.49
N ARG A 372 -11.31 17.25 -11.40
CA ARG A 372 -12.64 17.87 -11.52
C ARG A 372 -13.69 16.85 -11.93
N ALA A 373 -14.83 16.87 -11.27
CA ALA A 373 -16.00 16.09 -11.65
C ALA A 373 -17.08 16.99 -12.30
N ALA A 374 -17.89 16.41 -13.13
CA ALA A 374 -19.10 17.08 -13.59
C ALA A 374 -20.17 17.04 -12.49
N PRO A 375 -20.99 18.09 -12.35
CA PRO A 375 -22.11 18.08 -11.40
C PRO A 375 -23.04 16.89 -11.69
N PRO A 376 -23.69 16.30 -10.67
CA PRO A 376 -24.66 15.24 -10.88
C PRO A 376 -25.78 15.75 -11.78
N THR A 377 -26.06 15.04 -12.87
CA THR A 377 -27.20 15.36 -13.74
C THR A 377 -28.46 15.21 -12.90
N ALA A 378 -29.23 16.29 -12.70
CA ALA A 378 -30.54 16.20 -12.08
C ALA A 378 -31.34 15.15 -12.83
N ILE A 379 -31.70 14.05 -12.18
CA ILE A 379 -32.67 13.10 -12.72
C ILE A 379 -33.94 13.91 -12.86
N ALA A 380 -34.34 14.22 -14.09
CA ALA A 380 -35.64 14.85 -14.38
C ALA A 380 -36.70 13.88 -13.83
N GLY A 381 -37.07 14.12 -12.56
CA GLY A 381 -38.07 13.34 -11.86
C GLY A 381 -39.42 13.55 -12.53
N ASP A 382 -40.12 12.47 -12.76
CA ASP A 382 -41.50 12.27 -13.08
C ASP A 382 -42.44 13.49 -12.84
N ALA A 383 -42.54 14.30 -13.85
CA ALA A 383 -43.68 15.23 -13.99
C ALA A 383 -44.58 14.73 -15.14
N ALA A 384 -45.07 13.50 -15.02
CA ALA A 384 -46.10 13.01 -15.94
C ALA A 384 -46.95 11.93 -15.24
N THR A 385 -47.87 12.35 -14.36
CA THR A 385 -49.16 11.66 -14.15
C THR A 385 -50.01 12.48 -13.17
N ALA A 386 -50.57 13.57 -13.71
CA ALA A 386 -51.76 14.15 -13.11
C ALA A 386 -52.56 14.82 -14.22
N THR A 387 -53.18 14.04 -15.09
CA THR A 387 -54.37 14.45 -15.86
C THR A 387 -54.98 13.16 -16.50
N ALA A 388 -55.93 12.58 -15.79
CA ALA A 388 -57.16 12.01 -16.33
C ALA A 388 -58.08 11.57 -15.19
#